data_6d51d07241049b9a1c46826b647d330a
#
_entry.id   6d51d07241049b9a1c46826b647d330a
#
_cell.length_a   1.000
_cell.length_b   1.000
_cell.length_c   1.000
_cell.angle_alpha   90.00
_cell.angle_beta   90.00
_cell.angle_gamma   90.00
#
_symmetry.space_group_name_H-M   'P 1'
#
loop_
_entity.id
_entity.type
_entity.pdbx_description
1 polymer ?
#
loop_
_entity_poly.entity_id
_entity_poly.type
_entity_poly.pdbx_seq_one_letter_code
_entity_poly.pdbx_strand_id
1 'polypeptide(L)'
;MSRTEFTEAWAAEQIAKAKAGWLPEEREAREIPDPGPESDLQRKEEDWLNERGYPFIHDRSRRKNKRGKILDLHIYLPEGRHVVIENKVSGRPMTDEQRETYRKILFLGHEIYEVRSYRRFLEIMEAK
;
A
#
# COMPACT_ATOMS: atom_id res chain seq x y z
N MET A 1 20.20 -2.99 -13.52
CA MET A 1 19.11 -3.31 -14.45
C MET A 1 18.99 -2.24 -15.52
N SER A 2 19.12 -2.58 -16.77
CA SER A 2 18.96 -1.61 -17.84
C SER A 2 17.48 -1.35 -18.14
N ARG A 3 17.18 -0.25 -18.83
CA ARG A 3 15.79 0.07 -19.21
C ARG A 3 15.15 -0.99 -20.09
N THR A 4 15.93 -1.71 -20.88
CA THR A 4 15.43 -2.78 -21.73
C THR A 4 14.96 -3.99 -20.95
N GLU A 5 15.27 -4.07 -19.67
CA GLU A 5 14.80 -5.17 -18.80
C GLU A 5 13.40 -4.91 -18.23
N PHE A 6 12.88 -3.68 -18.37
CA PHE A 6 11.45 -3.42 -18.18
C PHE A 6 10.70 -3.82 -19.44
N THR A 7 10.78 -5.11 -19.75
CA THR A 7 10.21 -5.69 -20.94
C THR A 7 8.77 -6.09 -20.73
N GLU A 8 8.14 -6.56 -21.81
CA GLU A 8 6.81 -7.15 -21.73
C GLU A 8 6.74 -8.31 -20.74
N ALA A 9 7.81 -9.09 -20.62
CA ALA A 9 7.86 -10.20 -19.68
C ALA A 9 7.79 -9.69 -18.23
N TRP A 10 8.54 -8.65 -17.90
CA TRP A 10 8.49 -8.05 -16.57
C TRP A 10 7.10 -7.46 -16.29
N ALA A 11 6.54 -6.72 -17.27
CA ALA A 11 5.21 -6.15 -17.14
C ALA A 11 4.15 -7.23 -16.94
N ALA A 12 4.25 -8.34 -17.68
CA ALA A 12 3.34 -9.47 -17.55
C ALA A 12 3.43 -10.11 -16.16
N GLU A 13 4.64 -10.21 -15.60
CA GLU A 13 4.84 -10.71 -14.24
C GLU A 13 4.17 -9.80 -13.22
N GLN A 14 4.31 -8.48 -13.36
CA GLN A 14 3.66 -7.53 -12.46
C GLN A 14 2.15 -7.60 -12.58
N ILE A 15 1.63 -7.74 -13.78
CA ILE A 15 0.19 -7.91 -14.01
C ILE A 15 -0.30 -9.21 -13.36
N ALA A 16 0.45 -10.28 -13.48
CA ALA A 16 0.09 -11.56 -12.86
C ALA A 16 0.04 -11.44 -11.33
N LYS A 17 0.98 -10.74 -10.72
CA LYS A 17 0.97 -10.45 -9.29
C LYS A 17 -0.25 -9.62 -8.91
N ALA A 18 -0.58 -8.63 -9.71
CA ALA A 18 -1.75 -7.79 -9.50
C ALA A 18 -3.04 -8.60 -9.58
N LYS A 19 -3.15 -9.50 -10.55
CA LYS A 19 -4.31 -10.39 -10.69
C LYS A 19 -4.45 -11.35 -9.52
N ALA A 20 -3.38 -11.63 -8.81
CA ALA A 20 -3.42 -12.44 -7.61
C ALA A 20 -3.95 -11.68 -6.38
N GLY A 21 -4.55 -10.52 -6.57
CA GLY A 21 -5.19 -9.74 -5.53
C GLY A 21 -4.35 -8.59 -5.00
N TRP A 22 -3.40 -8.12 -5.78
CA TRP A 22 -2.57 -6.97 -5.41
C TRP A 22 -3.18 -5.63 -5.82
N LEU A 23 -4.06 -5.63 -6.83
CA LEU A 23 -4.77 -4.42 -7.22
C LEU A 23 -5.93 -4.14 -6.27
N PRO A 24 -6.19 -2.85 -5.98
CA PRO A 24 -7.29 -2.48 -5.09
C PRO A 24 -8.64 -3.03 -5.53
N GLU A 25 -8.90 -3.04 -6.81
CA GLU A 25 -10.17 -3.49 -7.39
C GLU A 25 -10.47 -4.96 -7.06
N GLU A 26 -9.46 -5.79 -6.98
CA GLU A 26 -9.63 -7.21 -6.68
C GLU A 26 -9.76 -7.47 -5.19
N ARG A 27 -9.11 -6.63 -4.38
CA ARG A 27 -9.12 -6.78 -2.93
C ARG A 27 -10.40 -6.30 -2.28
N GLU A 28 -11.00 -5.26 -2.82
CA GLU A 28 -12.22 -4.70 -2.28
C GLU A 28 -13.32 -5.76 -2.10
N ALA A 29 -13.32 -6.78 -2.96
CA ALA A 29 -14.30 -7.85 -2.87
C ALA A 29 -14.00 -8.88 -1.77
N ARG A 30 -12.80 -8.90 -1.21
CA ARG A 30 -12.35 -9.94 -0.28
C ARG A 30 -12.06 -9.43 1.12
N GLU A 31 -11.65 -8.20 1.25
CA GLU A 31 -11.24 -7.64 2.52
C GLU A 31 -12.43 -7.02 3.24
N ILE A 32 -12.64 -7.45 4.48
CA ILE A 32 -13.67 -6.85 5.33
C ILE A 32 -13.04 -5.63 6.00
N PRO A 33 -13.53 -4.40 5.71
CA PRO A 33 -12.98 -3.21 6.31
C PRO A 33 -13.17 -3.17 7.82
N ASP A 34 -12.21 -2.59 8.53
CA ASP A 34 -12.36 -2.31 9.94
C ASP A 34 -13.46 -1.28 10.15
N PRO A 35 -14.21 -1.40 11.25
CA PRO A 35 -15.16 -0.36 11.63
C PRO A 35 -14.43 0.90 12.09
N GLY A 36 -15.10 2.02 11.97
CA GLY A 36 -14.56 3.30 12.44
C GLY A 36 -13.77 4.05 11.40
N PRO A 37 -13.16 5.17 11.80
CA PRO A 37 -12.40 6.02 10.87
C PRO A 37 -11.03 5.43 10.53
N GLU A 38 -10.49 5.87 9.39
CA GLU A 38 -9.15 5.47 8.94
C GLU A 38 -8.07 5.78 9.97
N SER A 39 -8.24 6.84 10.75
CA SER A 39 -7.30 7.22 11.79
C SER A 39 -7.13 6.15 12.87
N ASP A 40 -8.17 5.37 13.16
CA ASP A 40 -8.08 4.27 14.13
C ASP A 40 -7.22 3.14 13.59
N LEU A 41 -7.42 2.76 12.33
CA LEU A 41 -6.59 1.77 11.68
C LEU A 41 -5.14 2.21 11.65
N GLN A 42 -4.91 3.44 11.24
CA GLN A 42 -3.57 3.98 11.14
C GLN A 42 -2.85 4.02 12.49
N ARG A 43 -3.55 4.39 13.56
CA ARG A 43 -2.97 4.39 14.90
C ARG A 43 -2.52 3.00 15.31
N LYS A 44 -3.32 1.97 15.03
CA LYS A 44 -2.93 0.58 15.31
C LYS A 44 -1.69 0.18 14.54
N GLU A 45 -1.60 0.57 13.30
CA GLU A 45 -0.45 0.30 12.45
C GLU A 45 0.81 0.99 12.98
N GLU A 46 0.72 2.26 13.31
CA GLU A 46 1.84 3.02 13.85
C GLU A 46 2.29 2.47 15.21
N ASP A 47 1.37 2.08 16.07
CA ASP A 47 1.70 1.48 17.35
C ASP A 47 2.46 0.17 17.17
N TRP A 48 2.03 -0.67 16.25
CA TRP A 48 2.70 -1.92 15.92
C TRP A 48 4.14 -1.68 15.44
N LEU A 49 4.32 -0.69 14.57
CA LEU A 49 5.63 -0.32 14.04
C LEU A 49 6.54 0.25 15.13
N ASN A 50 6.01 1.13 15.97
CA ASN A 50 6.75 1.74 17.06
C ASN A 50 7.20 0.70 18.10
N GLU A 51 6.35 -0.26 18.43
CA GLU A 51 6.70 -1.33 19.37
C GLU A 51 7.90 -2.14 18.90
N ARG A 52 8.06 -2.28 17.57
CA ARG A 52 9.15 -3.05 16.96
C ARG A 52 10.34 -2.18 16.57
N GLY A 53 10.21 -0.87 16.68
CA GLY A 53 11.28 0.05 16.30
C GLY A 53 11.47 0.18 14.78
N TYR A 54 10.46 -0.11 14.00
CA TYR A 54 10.53 0.01 12.54
C TYR A 54 10.20 1.44 12.13
N PRO A 55 11.11 2.13 11.43
CA PRO A 55 10.86 3.49 10.97
C PRO A 55 9.75 3.53 9.92
N PHE A 56 9.00 4.60 9.94
CA PHE A 56 8.00 4.86 8.92
C PHE A 56 7.83 6.36 8.71
N ILE A 57 7.34 6.71 7.53
CA ILE A 57 6.99 8.09 7.19
C ILE A 57 5.50 8.13 6.92
N HIS A 58 4.82 9.01 7.64
CA HIS A 58 3.41 9.26 7.44
C HIS A 58 3.24 10.69 6.93
N ASP A 59 2.65 10.85 5.75
CA ASP A 59 2.36 12.17 5.24
C ASP A 59 1.11 12.74 5.91
N ARG A 60 1.34 13.70 6.79
CA ARG A 60 0.27 14.44 7.50
C ARG A 60 0.00 15.79 6.84
N SER A 61 0.61 16.05 5.70
CA SER A 61 0.46 17.32 5.01
C SER A 61 -0.97 17.50 4.49
N ARG A 62 -1.55 18.68 4.75
CA ARG A 62 -2.84 19.04 4.18
C ARG A 62 -2.78 19.20 2.65
N ARG A 63 -1.59 19.37 2.09
CA ARG A 63 -1.39 19.54 0.65
C ARG A 63 -1.51 18.23 -0.12
N LYS A 64 -1.41 17.10 0.55
CA LYS A 64 -1.53 15.80 -0.13
C LYS A 64 -2.85 15.67 -0.89
N ASN A 65 -3.92 16.22 -0.34
CA ASN A 65 -5.24 16.18 -0.97
C ASN A 65 -5.30 16.93 -2.29
N LYS A 66 -4.47 17.96 -2.46
CA LYS A 66 -4.42 18.74 -3.70
C LYS A 66 -3.68 18.01 -4.81
N ARG A 67 -2.77 17.15 -4.45
CA ARG A 67 -1.96 16.40 -5.41
C ARG A 67 -2.49 15.01 -5.67
N GLY A 68 -3.21 14.43 -4.72
CA GLY A 68 -3.79 13.10 -4.83
C GLY A 68 -2.80 11.96 -5.07
N LYS A 69 -1.50 12.25 -5.01
CA LYS A 69 -0.46 11.31 -5.42
C LYS A 69 0.31 10.67 -4.28
N ILE A 70 0.30 11.30 -3.10
CA ILE A 70 1.08 10.85 -1.95
C ILE A 70 0.25 9.86 -1.17
N LEU A 71 0.81 8.69 -0.93
CA LEU A 71 0.16 7.63 -0.20
C LEU A 71 0.49 7.74 1.29
N ASP A 72 -0.37 7.15 2.13
CA ASP A 72 -0.37 7.45 3.56
C ASP A 72 0.91 7.08 4.29
N LEU A 73 1.41 5.87 4.09
CA LEU A 73 2.43 5.31 4.96
C LEU A 73 3.54 4.66 4.16
N HIS A 74 4.77 5.05 4.46
CA HIS A 74 5.98 4.45 3.90
C HIS A 74 6.72 3.77 5.03
N ILE A 75 6.90 2.44 4.94
CA ILE A 75 7.39 1.61 6.04
C ILE A 75 8.71 0.96 5.67
N TYR A 76 9.66 1.00 6.59
CA TYR A 76 10.99 0.44 6.41
C TYR A 76 11.15 -0.76 7.32
N LEU A 77 11.21 -1.94 6.73
CA LEU A 77 11.26 -3.22 7.43
C LEU A 77 12.66 -3.83 7.37
N PRO A 78 12.94 -4.85 8.20
CA PRO A 78 14.23 -5.54 8.15
C PRO A 78 14.59 -6.07 6.76
N GLU A 79 15.87 -6.26 6.54
CA GLU A 79 16.45 -6.83 5.31
C GLU A 79 16.19 -5.99 4.06
N GLY A 80 16.06 -4.68 4.25
CA GLY A 80 15.88 -3.74 3.15
C GLY A 80 14.49 -3.73 2.54
N ARG A 81 13.52 -4.35 3.18
CA ARG A 81 12.15 -4.36 2.69
C ARG A 81 11.48 -3.01 2.93
N HIS A 82 10.91 -2.45 1.89
CA HIS A 82 10.18 -1.17 1.93
C HIS A 82 8.77 -1.39 1.42
N VAL A 83 7.79 -0.96 2.20
CA VAL A 83 6.37 -1.16 1.89
C VAL A 83 5.63 0.16 1.94
N VAL A 84 4.79 0.41 0.95
CA VAL A 84 3.92 1.58 0.90
C VAL A 84 2.48 1.13 1.12
N ILE A 85 1.77 1.85 1.99
CA ILE A 85 0.38 1.52 2.33
C ILE A 85 -0.51 2.74 2.16
N GLU A 86 -1.64 2.53 1.51
CA GLU A 86 -2.75 3.47 1.46
C GLU A 86 -3.91 2.87 2.25
N ASN A 87 -4.32 3.54 3.31
CA ASN A 87 -5.43 3.07 4.16
C ASN A 87 -6.76 3.58 3.63
N LYS A 88 -7.71 2.68 3.47
CA LYS A 88 -9.07 2.98 3.02
C LYS A 88 -10.08 2.13 3.79
N VAL A 89 -10.68 2.69 4.81
CA VAL A 89 -11.81 2.04 5.49
C VAL A 89 -13.12 2.62 4.96
N SER A 90 -14.24 2.12 5.44
CA SER A 90 -15.57 2.67 5.12
C SER A 90 -15.96 2.66 3.65
N GLY A 91 -15.36 1.81 2.84
CA GLY A 91 -15.75 1.63 1.45
C GLY A 91 -15.36 2.75 0.50
N ARG A 92 -14.57 3.73 0.92
CA ARG A 92 -14.08 4.76 0.00
C ARG A 92 -12.99 4.18 -0.90
N PRO A 93 -13.13 4.29 -2.22
CA PRO A 93 -12.06 3.87 -3.11
C PRO A 93 -10.93 4.90 -3.15
N MET A 94 -9.79 4.49 -3.68
CA MET A 94 -8.74 5.44 -4.04
C MET A 94 -9.27 6.43 -5.07
N THR A 95 -8.75 7.66 -5.03
CA THR A 95 -8.97 8.61 -6.11
C THR A 95 -8.28 8.11 -7.38
N ASP A 96 -8.65 8.65 -8.53
CA ASP A 96 -8.01 8.28 -9.79
C ASP A 96 -6.51 8.55 -9.77
N GLU A 97 -6.11 9.68 -9.18
CA GLU A 97 -4.71 10.05 -9.05
C GLU A 97 -3.94 9.09 -8.13
N GLN A 98 -4.53 8.71 -7.01
CA GLN A 98 -3.93 7.72 -6.11
C GLN A 98 -3.78 6.37 -6.80
N ARG A 99 -4.80 5.95 -7.53
CA ARG A 99 -4.80 4.68 -8.26
C ARG A 99 -3.74 4.66 -9.35
N GLU A 100 -3.57 5.75 -10.06
CA GLU A 100 -2.52 5.89 -11.06
C GLU A 100 -1.14 5.77 -10.43
N THR A 101 -0.91 6.48 -9.33
CA THR A 101 0.35 6.41 -8.59
C THR A 101 0.59 5.00 -8.04
N TYR A 102 -0.43 4.38 -7.50
CA TYR A 102 -0.38 3.00 -7.02
C TYR A 102 0.11 2.05 -8.11
N ARG A 103 -0.49 2.13 -9.29
CA ARG A 103 -0.12 1.27 -10.41
C ARG A 103 1.31 1.49 -10.87
N LYS A 104 1.74 2.74 -10.94
CA LYS A 104 3.12 3.07 -11.33
C LYS A 104 4.13 2.48 -10.35
N ILE A 105 3.88 2.63 -9.06
CA ILE A 105 4.75 2.08 -8.02
C ILE A 105 4.80 0.55 -8.10
N LEU A 106 3.64 -0.07 -8.29
CA LEU A 106 3.54 -1.52 -8.44
C LEU A 106 4.31 -2.00 -9.67
N PHE A 107 4.14 -1.33 -10.82
CA PHE A 107 4.85 -1.69 -12.04
C PHE A 107 6.36 -1.48 -11.96
N LEU A 108 6.82 -0.60 -11.09
CA LEU A 108 8.24 -0.44 -10.84
C LEU A 108 8.83 -1.52 -9.93
N GLY A 109 7.99 -2.41 -9.42
CA GLY A 109 8.44 -3.55 -8.63
C GLY A 109 8.45 -3.33 -7.12
N HIS A 110 7.89 -2.23 -6.65
CA HIS A 110 7.80 -1.96 -5.22
C HIS A 110 6.60 -2.62 -4.58
N GLU A 111 6.70 -2.90 -3.29
CA GLU A 111 5.57 -3.39 -2.52
C GLU A 111 4.67 -2.21 -2.16
N ILE A 112 3.44 -2.27 -2.59
CA ILE A 112 2.43 -1.26 -2.32
C ILE A 112 1.07 -1.94 -2.16
N TYR A 113 0.31 -1.51 -1.17
CA TYR A 113 -0.97 -2.12 -0.85
C TYR A 113 -2.01 -1.07 -0.47
N GLU A 114 -3.25 -1.33 -0.87
CA GLU A 114 -4.41 -0.70 -0.27
C GLU A 114 -4.83 -1.56 0.92
N VAL A 115 -4.99 -0.95 2.08
CA VAL A 115 -5.28 -1.68 3.32
C VAL A 115 -6.58 -1.15 3.93
N ARG A 116 -7.50 -2.04 4.23
CA ARG A 116 -8.80 -1.72 4.79
C ARG A 116 -8.99 -2.26 6.21
N SER A 117 -8.05 -3.09 6.68
CA SER A 117 -8.15 -3.71 8.00
C SER A 117 -6.78 -3.90 8.63
N TYR A 118 -6.74 -3.90 9.94
CA TYR A 118 -5.53 -4.20 10.70
C TYR A 118 -5.04 -5.63 10.44
N ARG A 119 -5.97 -6.55 10.28
CA ARG A 119 -5.65 -7.94 9.93
C ARG A 119 -4.82 -8.00 8.65
N ARG A 120 -5.24 -7.27 7.63
CA ARG A 120 -4.52 -7.25 6.35
C ARG A 120 -3.14 -6.62 6.51
N PHE A 121 -3.06 -5.55 7.29
CA PHE A 121 -1.78 -4.93 7.62
C PHE A 121 -0.80 -5.95 8.23
N LEU A 122 -1.25 -6.71 9.21
CA LEU A 122 -0.41 -7.72 9.85
C LEU A 122 0.03 -8.81 8.87
N GLU A 123 -0.85 -9.25 8.00
CA GLU A 123 -0.50 -10.23 6.96
C GLU A 123 0.63 -9.72 6.08
N ILE A 124 0.57 -8.44 5.68
CA ILE A 124 1.58 -7.81 4.85
C ILE A 124 2.91 -7.69 5.60
N MET A 125 2.87 -7.21 6.82
CA MET A 125 4.08 -7.01 7.63
C MET A 125 4.79 -8.32 7.94
N GLU A 126 4.04 -9.37 8.18
CA GLU A 126 4.56 -10.68 8.57
C GLU A 126 4.88 -11.57 7.38
N ALA A 127 4.57 -11.16 6.17
CA ALA A 127 4.90 -11.91 4.96
C ALA A 127 6.42 -12.01 4.77
N LYS A 128 6.84 -13.18 4.33
CA LYS A 128 8.26 -13.45 4.07
C LYS A 128 8.58 -13.37 2.59
#